data_669c47b364578dfc96dcd76e49b34f81
#
_entry.id   669c47b364578dfc96dcd76e49b34f81
#
_cell.length_a   1.000
_cell.length_b   1.000
_cell.length_c   1.000
_cell.angle_alpha   90.00
_cell.angle_beta   90.00
_cell.angle_gamma   90.00
#
_symmetry.space_group_name_H-M   'P 1'
#
loop_
_entity.id
_entity.type
_entity.pdbx_description
1 polymer ?
#
loop_
_entity_poly.entity_id
_entity_poly.type
_entity_poly.pdbx_seq_one_letter_code
_entity_poly.pdbx_strand_id
1 'polypeptide(L)'
;MRRLKIALLHLLSIAGDIKYNQNLIEEAVKLAAGKNVDWIITPELAVSGLQFSQKIGVDWINEQPDEWLRTFSTLVRSINTNVFLGCPEKSDTGELYNTVFVLSRKGELIGTQRKISSITDNWSNSGTDMVPVDLGGIKVGILICADAFTNKVADTFLSKGAEILVGPSSWGPGLHGPNGEWEQRTIDTGLPLFVCNRTVEDESVTFWEAESLVIKNGKRLLSHKSVHSAILTFDWDLENMELISSDFEVQCL
;
A
#
# COMPACT_ATOMS: atom_id res chain seq x y z
N MET A 1 4.26 5.43 -26.17
CA MET A 1 3.63 4.71 -25.06
C MET A 1 4.67 4.52 -23.94
N ARG A 2 4.47 5.19 -22.83
CA ARG A 2 5.32 5.05 -21.63
C ARG A 2 4.64 4.05 -20.68
N ARG A 3 5.11 2.81 -20.72
CA ARG A 3 4.56 1.70 -19.94
C ARG A 3 5.11 1.73 -18.51
N LEU A 4 4.25 1.51 -17.53
CA LEU A 4 4.55 1.29 -16.12
C LEU A 4 4.06 -0.11 -15.74
N LYS A 5 4.93 -0.99 -15.26
CA LYS A 5 4.55 -2.30 -14.75
C LYS A 5 4.49 -2.27 -13.23
N ILE A 6 3.36 -2.66 -12.66
CA ILE A 6 3.08 -2.57 -11.22
C ILE A 6 2.83 -3.96 -10.65
N ALA A 7 3.32 -4.21 -9.42
CA ALA A 7 2.95 -5.36 -8.61
C ALA A 7 2.21 -4.91 -7.36
N LEU A 8 1.01 -5.45 -7.14
CA LEU A 8 0.32 -5.40 -5.85
C LEU A 8 0.62 -6.70 -5.09
N LEU A 9 1.15 -6.58 -3.90
CA LEU A 9 1.45 -7.73 -3.05
C LEU A 9 0.24 -8.03 -2.15
N HIS A 10 -0.68 -8.87 -2.61
CA HIS A 10 -1.84 -9.31 -1.84
C HIS A 10 -1.42 -10.35 -0.81
N LEU A 11 -0.91 -9.89 0.36
CA LEU A 11 -0.19 -10.73 1.32
C LEU A 11 -1.09 -11.22 2.47
N LEU A 12 -0.79 -12.43 2.95
CA LEU A 12 -1.29 -13.00 4.20
C LEU A 12 -0.38 -12.51 5.34
N SER A 13 -0.53 -11.26 5.78
CA SER A 13 0.24 -10.71 6.91
C SER A 13 -0.41 -11.13 8.22
N ILE A 14 0.35 -11.76 9.12
CA ILE A 14 -0.13 -12.24 10.42
C ILE A 14 0.03 -11.15 11.47
N ALA A 15 -1.05 -10.82 12.18
CA ALA A 15 -1.04 -9.80 13.22
C ALA A 15 -0.07 -10.17 14.35
N GLY A 16 0.98 -9.35 14.55
CA GLY A 16 1.99 -9.50 15.58
C GLY A 16 3.16 -10.44 15.24
N ASP A 17 3.11 -11.19 14.14
CA ASP A 17 4.26 -12.00 13.70
C ASP A 17 5.18 -11.19 12.76
N ILE A 18 5.92 -10.27 13.37
CA ILE A 18 6.79 -9.32 12.65
C ILE A 18 7.80 -10.05 11.77
N LYS A 19 8.43 -11.10 12.31
CA LYS A 19 9.49 -11.80 11.58
C LYS A 19 8.98 -12.58 10.38
N TYR A 20 7.83 -13.24 10.54
CA TYR A 20 7.15 -13.90 9.42
C TYR A 20 6.80 -12.89 8.33
N ASN A 21 6.16 -11.78 8.70
CA ASN A 21 5.73 -10.76 7.75
C ASN A 21 6.92 -10.13 7.02
N GLN A 22 8.01 -9.81 7.72
CA GLN A 22 9.24 -9.31 7.12
C GLN A 22 9.81 -10.28 6.08
N ASN A 23 9.90 -11.57 6.43
CA ASN A 23 10.39 -12.60 5.51
C ASN A 23 9.49 -12.74 4.28
N LEU A 24 8.16 -12.75 4.48
CA LEU A 24 7.17 -12.80 3.40
C LEU A 24 7.30 -11.60 2.44
N ILE A 25 7.46 -10.39 2.99
CA ILE A 25 7.65 -9.18 2.18
C ILE A 25 8.95 -9.28 1.37
N GLU A 26 10.07 -9.68 2.01
CA GLU A 26 11.36 -9.81 1.34
C GLU A 26 11.33 -10.84 0.20
N GLU A 27 10.66 -11.97 0.39
CA GLU A 27 10.46 -12.97 -0.65
C GLU A 27 9.59 -12.44 -1.78
N ALA A 28 8.43 -11.86 -1.44
CA ALA A 28 7.48 -11.34 -2.42
C ALA A 28 8.09 -10.23 -3.28
N VAL A 29 8.87 -9.30 -2.71
CA VAL A 29 9.51 -8.23 -3.49
C VAL A 29 10.60 -8.76 -4.43
N LYS A 30 11.36 -9.80 -4.03
CA LYS A 30 12.35 -10.46 -4.90
C LYS A 30 11.66 -11.12 -6.10
N LEU A 31 10.57 -11.84 -5.84
CA LEU A 31 9.80 -12.53 -6.90
C LEU A 31 9.11 -11.53 -7.84
N ALA A 32 8.51 -10.46 -7.30
CA ALA A 32 7.90 -9.40 -8.10
C ALA A 32 8.93 -8.69 -8.98
N ALA A 33 10.11 -8.38 -8.44
CA ALA A 33 11.20 -7.75 -9.18
C ALA A 33 11.69 -8.64 -10.37
N GLY A 34 11.67 -9.95 -10.20
CA GLY A 34 11.96 -10.92 -11.27
C GLY A 34 11.02 -10.80 -12.48
N LYS A 35 9.86 -10.15 -12.33
CA LYS A 35 8.93 -9.83 -13.43
C LYS A 35 9.19 -8.46 -14.09
N ASN A 36 10.27 -7.77 -13.73
CA ASN A 36 10.66 -6.45 -14.22
C ASN A 36 9.59 -5.38 -13.95
N VAL A 37 9.05 -5.36 -12.74
CA VAL A 37 8.09 -4.34 -12.30
C VAL A 37 8.82 -3.05 -11.93
N ASP A 38 8.17 -1.91 -12.19
CA ASP A 38 8.67 -0.58 -11.83
C ASP A 38 8.29 -0.20 -10.40
N TRP A 39 7.09 -0.61 -9.96
CA TRP A 39 6.56 -0.33 -8.63
C TRP A 39 6.07 -1.62 -7.97
N ILE A 40 6.35 -1.72 -6.67
CA ILE A 40 5.81 -2.75 -5.80
C ILE A 40 5.04 -2.05 -4.68
N ILE A 41 3.79 -2.45 -4.46
CA ILE A 41 2.92 -1.88 -3.43
C ILE A 41 2.55 -2.99 -2.45
N THR A 42 2.81 -2.76 -1.14
CA THR A 42 2.39 -3.67 -0.08
C THR A 42 1.05 -3.20 0.53
N PRO A 43 0.33 -4.05 1.26
CA PRO A 43 -0.83 -3.63 2.04
C PRO A 43 -0.48 -2.63 3.15
N GLU A 44 -1.51 -1.99 3.70
CA GLU A 44 -1.42 -1.27 4.98
C GLU A 44 -0.88 -2.20 6.07
N LEU A 45 0.05 -1.69 6.90
CA LEU A 45 0.65 -2.43 8.01
C LEU A 45 1.16 -3.83 7.61
N ALA A 46 1.72 -3.96 6.42
CA ALA A 46 2.22 -5.24 5.91
C ALA A 46 3.25 -5.88 6.86
N VAL A 47 4.08 -5.08 7.54
CA VAL A 47 5.12 -5.54 8.48
C VAL A 47 4.52 -6.12 9.75
N SER A 48 3.42 -5.56 10.26
CA SER A 48 2.88 -5.91 11.58
C SER A 48 1.58 -6.71 11.54
N GLY A 49 0.86 -6.67 10.42
CA GLY A 49 -0.55 -7.05 10.38
C GLY A 49 -1.44 -6.02 11.10
N LEU A 50 -2.75 -5.99 10.79
CA LEU A 50 -3.65 -4.90 11.18
C LEU A 50 -3.86 -4.79 12.71
N GLN A 51 -4.10 -5.91 13.39
CA GLN A 51 -4.46 -5.92 14.82
C GLN A 51 -3.28 -6.26 15.75
N PHE A 52 -2.06 -6.01 15.29
CA PHE A 52 -0.86 -6.34 16.04
C PHE A 52 -0.82 -5.73 17.43
N SER A 53 -1.32 -4.50 17.62
CA SER A 53 -1.27 -3.78 18.89
C SER A 53 -2.01 -4.49 20.02
N GLN A 54 -3.08 -5.21 19.69
CA GLN A 54 -3.84 -6.02 20.65
C GLN A 54 -3.11 -7.31 21.04
N LYS A 55 -2.24 -7.85 20.15
CA LYS A 55 -1.51 -9.11 20.36
C LYS A 55 -0.17 -8.93 21.04
N ILE A 56 0.61 -7.95 20.61
CA ILE A 56 2.00 -7.76 21.05
C ILE A 56 2.29 -6.35 21.60
N GLY A 57 1.27 -5.49 21.72
CA GLY A 57 1.46 -4.10 22.13
C GLY A 57 2.18 -3.26 21.09
N VAL A 58 2.70 -2.09 21.51
CA VAL A 58 3.34 -1.10 20.64
C VAL A 58 4.80 -0.80 21.01
N ASP A 59 5.29 -1.31 22.13
CA ASP A 59 6.64 -0.99 22.66
C ASP A 59 7.78 -1.45 21.76
N TRP A 60 7.52 -2.40 20.84
CA TRP A 60 8.50 -2.90 19.87
C TRP A 60 8.69 -1.96 18.69
N ILE A 61 7.81 -0.98 18.49
CA ILE A 61 7.90 -0.04 17.36
C ILE A 61 9.09 0.89 17.60
N ASN A 62 10.05 0.86 16.70
CA ASN A 62 11.25 1.68 16.75
C ASN A 62 11.11 2.95 15.90
N GLU A 63 11.99 3.92 16.17
CA GLU A 63 12.19 5.05 15.27
C GLU A 63 12.61 4.58 13.89
N GLN A 64 12.04 5.20 12.85
CA GLN A 64 12.29 4.81 11.47
C GLN A 64 13.26 5.78 10.77
N PRO A 65 14.17 5.23 9.93
CA PRO A 65 14.35 3.82 9.57
C PRO A 65 15.10 3.01 10.67
N ASP A 66 14.50 1.91 11.09
CA ASP A 66 15.14 0.95 12.00
C ASP A 66 16.16 0.05 11.28
N GLU A 67 16.74 -0.92 11.99
CA GLU A 67 17.75 -1.83 11.45
C GLU A 67 17.18 -2.68 10.28
N TRP A 68 15.96 -3.17 10.43
CA TRP A 68 15.35 -3.96 9.36
C TRP A 68 15.06 -3.12 8.13
N LEU A 69 14.50 -1.92 8.28
CA LEU A 69 14.20 -1.04 7.14
C LEU A 69 15.47 -0.62 6.39
N ARG A 70 16.61 -0.40 7.10
CA ARG A 70 17.91 -0.14 6.46
C ARG A 70 18.39 -1.34 5.65
N THR A 71 18.24 -2.56 6.19
CA THR A 71 18.57 -3.80 5.49
C THR A 71 17.65 -4.00 4.28
N PHE A 72 16.35 -3.78 4.45
CA PHE A 72 15.36 -3.84 3.37
C PHE A 72 15.63 -2.81 2.27
N SER A 73 16.08 -1.61 2.60
CA SER A 73 16.52 -0.58 1.65
C SER A 73 17.68 -1.07 0.78
N THR A 74 18.60 -1.86 1.35
CA THR A 74 19.69 -2.49 0.58
C THR A 74 19.16 -3.55 -0.38
N LEU A 75 18.17 -4.35 0.05
CA LEU A 75 17.47 -5.28 -0.84
C LEU A 75 16.77 -4.53 -1.97
N VAL A 76 16.00 -3.46 -1.66
CA VAL A 76 15.30 -2.64 -2.67
C VAL A 76 16.26 -2.09 -3.71
N ARG A 77 17.45 -1.62 -3.29
CA ARG A 77 18.51 -1.22 -4.21
C ARG A 77 18.95 -2.36 -5.12
N SER A 78 19.14 -3.56 -4.58
CA SER A 78 19.62 -4.72 -5.35
C SER A 78 18.63 -5.20 -6.40
N ILE A 79 17.33 -5.07 -6.14
CA ILE A 79 16.25 -5.42 -7.09
C ILE A 79 15.88 -4.30 -8.04
N ASN A 80 16.40 -3.07 -7.84
CA ASN A 80 16.23 -1.90 -8.70
C ASN A 80 14.75 -1.53 -9.00
N THR A 81 13.88 -1.59 -7.98
CA THR A 81 12.43 -1.36 -8.10
C THR A 81 11.96 -0.41 -7.01
N ASN A 82 11.01 0.49 -7.28
CA ASN A 82 10.45 1.35 -6.24
C ASN A 82 9.43 0.55 -5.39
N VAL A 83 9.44 0.75 -4.07
CA VAL A 83 8.61 0.00 -3.14
C VAL A 83 7.82 0.94 -2.23
N PHE A 84 6.50 0.72 -2.15
CA PHE A 84 5.61 1.33 -1.16
C PHE A 84 5.40 0.32 -0.02
N LEU A 85 5.91 0.63 1.16
CA LEU A 85 5.94 -0.28 2.30
C LEU A 85 5.02 0.20 3.43
N GLY A 86 3.94 -0.53 3.73
CA GLY A 86 3.09 -0.30 4.90
C GLY A 86 3.74 -0.80 6.19
N CYS A 87 4.02 0.10 7.13
CA CYS A 87 4.78 -0.19 8.34
C CYS A 87 4.35 0.72 9.50
N PRO A 88 4.29 0.24 10.75
CA PRO A 88 4.23 1.12 11.92
C PRO A 88 5.49 1.98 12.04
N GLU A 89 5.30 3.22 12.44
CA GLU A 89 6.37 4.19 12.62
C GLU A 89 6.35 4.74 14.05
N LYS A 90 7.52 4.92 14.65
CA LYS A 90 7.75 5.82 15.77
C LYS A 90 8.53 7.01 15.25
N SER A 91 8.03 8.22 15.51
CA SER A 91 8.73 9.47 15.15
C SER A 91 9.88 9.76 16.11
N ASP A 92 10.72 10.69 15.76
CA ASP A 92 11.78 11.26 16.61
C ASP A 92 11.24 11.93 17.89
N THR A 93 9.97 12.32 17.89
CA THR A 93 9.25 12.87 19.07
C THR A 93 8.58 11.77 19.92
N GLY A 94 8.64 10.51 19.50
CA GLY A 94 8.09 9.35 20.20
C GLY A 94 6.62 9.04 19.87
N GLU A 95 6.00 9.79 18.97
CA GLU A 95 4.63 9.54 18.53
C GLU A 95 4.59 8.36 17.55
N LEU A 96 3.49 7.60 17.61
CA LEU A 96 3.30 6.40 16.78
C LEU A 96 2.37 6.70 15.61
N TYR A 97 2.69 6.16 14.43
CA TYR A 97 1.92 6.34 13.21
C TYR A 97 1.76 5.04 12.41
N ASN A 98 0.63 4.96 11.72
CA ASN A 98 0.41 4.01 10.64
C ASN A 98 0.91 4.67 9.35
N THR A 99 1.96 4.12 8.75
CA THR A 99 2.75 4.83 7.74
C THR A 99 3.00 3.96 6.51
N VAL A 100 3.06 4.61 5.35
CA VAL A 100 3.62 4.05 4.13
C VAL A 100 4.93 4.78 3.80
N PHE A 101 6.03 4.04 3.81
CA PHE A 101 7.34 4.50 3.35
C PHE A 101 7.51 4.21 1.86
N VAL A 102 8.04 5.16 1.11
CA VAL A 102 8.37 4.99 -0.30
C VAL A 102 9.87 4.91 -0.47
N LEU A 103 10.35 3.74 -0.86
CA LEU A 103 11.76 3.50 -1.17
C LEU A 103 11.97 3.57 -2.69
N SER A 104 12.92 4.38 -3.10
CA SER A 104 13.32 4.45 -4.51
C SER A 104 14.04 3.18 -4.94
N ARG A 105 14.14 2.95 -6.26
CA ARG A 105 14.98 1.89 -6.85
C ARG A 105 16.46 1.93 -6.43
N LYS A 106 16.91 3.05 -5.85
CA LYS A 106 18.26 3.19 -5.28
C LYS A 106 18.31 2.81 -3.79
N GLY A 107 17.18 2.39 -3.19
CA GLY A 107 17.07 2.11 -1.77
C GLY A 107 17.06 3.37 -0.89
N GLU A 108 16.71 4.53 -1.44
CA GLU A 108 16.60 5.78 -0.71
C GLU A 108 15.14 5.95 -0.24
N LEU A 109 14.94 6.38 1.00
CA LEU A 109 13.63 6.78 1.49
C LEU A 109 13.27 8.16 0.89
N ILE A 110 12.34 8.17 -0.06
CA ILE A 110 11.99 9.37 -0.85
C ILE A 110 10.59 9.91 -0.53
N GLY A 111 9.82 9.20 0.28
CA GLY A 111 8.50 9.63 0.69
C GLY A 111 8.02 8.91 1.94
N THR A 112 7.23 9.62 2.73
CA THR A 112 6.58 9.11 3.93
C THR A 112 5.16 9.66 3.95
N GLN A 113 4.17 8.76 3.96
CA GLN A 113 2.78 9.15 4.17
C GLN A 113 2.28 8.49 5.45
N ARG A 114 1.94 9.30 6.43
CA ARG A 114 1.23 8.88 7.64
C ARG A 114 -0.27 8.88 7.37
N LYS A 115 -0.97 7.87 7.85
CA LYS A 115 -2.43 7.77 7.71
C LYS A 115 -3.12 8.99 8.31
N ILE A 116 -4.00 9.61 7.57
CA ILE A 116 -4.73 10.83 7.97
C ILE A 116 -5.92 10.47 8.85
N SER A 117 -6.63 9.38 8.50
CA SER A 117 -7.85 8.91 9.19
C SER A 117 -7.52 7.79 10.17
N SER A 118 -6.78 8.09 11.26
CA SER A 118 -6.32 7.10 12.26
C SER A 118 -7.29 6.88 13.43
N ILE A 119 -8.49 7.47 13.41
CA ILE A 119 -9.44 7.45 14.54
C ILE A 119 -9.80 6.02 15.00
N THR A 120 -9.71 5.03 14.11
CA THR A 120 -10.03 3.62 14.41
C THR A 120 -8.82 2.81 14.87
N ASP A 121 -7.61 3.34 14.78
CA ASP A 121 -6.39 2.55 15.00
C ASP A 121 -6.04 2.40 16.50
N ASN A 122 -6.61 3.20 17.39
CA ASN A 122 -6.46 3.20 18.86
C ASN A 122 -5.02 3.24 19.40
N TRP A 123 -3.99 3.13 18.56
CA TRP A 123 -2.58 3.10 18.92
C TRP A 123 -1.74 4.15 18.18
N SER A 124 -2.24 4.66 17.08
CA SER A 124 -1.51 5.61 16.23
C SER A 124 -2.16 6.99 16.17
N ASN A 125 -1.34 8.00 15.99
CA ASN A 125 -1.78 9.37 15.73
C ASN A 125 -2.15 9.55 14.25
N SER A 126 -3.01 10.53 13.97
CA SER A 126 -3.30 10.97 12.61
C SER A 126 -2.13 11.78 12.03
N GLY A 127 -1.78 11.48 10.79
CA GLY A 127 -0.87 12.32 10.00
C GLY A 127 -1.52 13.66 9.64
N THR A 128 -0.68 14.64 9.32
CA THR A 128 -1.14 15.99 8.90
C THR A 128 -0.71 16.32 7.48
N ASP A 129 0.39 15.73 7.02
CA ASP A 129 1.01 16.04 5.75
C ASP A 129 0.52 15.13 4.63
N MET A 130 0.18 15.72 3.52
CA MET A 130 -0.24 15.06 2.29
C MET A 130 0.61 15.62 1.16
N VAL A 131 1.74 14.99 0.87
CA VAL A 131 2.67 15.42 -0.18
C VAL A 131 2.82 14.29 -1.20
N PRO A 132 2.46 14.51 -2.47
CA PRO A 132 2.68 13.50 -3.51
C PRO A 132 4.16 13.16 -3.64
N VAL A 133 4.48 11.88 -3.81
CA VAL A 133 5.85 11.41 -4.03
C VAL A 133 6.15 11.43 -5.51
N ASP A 134 7.28 12.02 -5.91
CA ASP A 134 7.75 12.01 -7.30
C ASP A 134 8.53 10.72 -7.61
N LEU A 135 8.03 9.93 -8.52
CA LEU A 135 8.64 8.69 -9.00
C LEU A 135 9.03 8.80 -10.47
N GLY A 136 10.10 9.54 -10.73
CA GLY A 136 10.62 9.72 -12.08
C GLY A 136 9.75 10.61 -12.96
N GLY A 137 9.21 11.67 -12.39
CA GLY A 137 8.37 12.66 -13.05
C GLY A 137 6.87 12.34 -13.00
N ILE A 138 6.47 11.31 -12.23
CA ILE A 138 5.07 11.00 -11.95
C ILE A 138 4.82 11.25 -10.47
N LYS A 139 3.88 12.11 -10.16
CA LYS A 139 3.47 12.42 -8.80
C LYS A 139 2.40 11.45 -8.32
N VAL A 140 2.67 10.75 -7.22
CA VAL A 140 1.80 9.69 -6.67
C VAL A 140 1.28 10.14 -5.31
N GLY A 141 -0.06 10.16 -5.17
CA GLY A 141 -0.73 10.34 -3.89
C GLY A 141 -0.96 8.98 -3.20
N ILE A 142 -0.92 8.94 -1.88
CA ILE A 142 -1.06 7.71 -1.10
C ILE A 142 -2.27 7.82 -0.17
N LEU A 143 -3.30 6.99 -0.41
CA LEU A 143 -4.51 6.86 0.41
C LEU A 143 -4.39 5.58 1.25
N ILE A 144 -4.16 5.71 2.54
CA ILE A 144 -4.04 4.52 3.41
C ILE A 144 -5.44 4.12 3.90
N CYS A 145 -5.98 3.03 3.31
CA CYS A 145 -7.22 2.38 3.77
C CYS A 145 -8.37 3.39 4.02
N ALA A 146 -8.70 3.66 5.28
CA ALA A 146 -9.75 4.58 5.72
C ALA A 146 -9.59 6.05 5.27
N ASP A 147 -8.44 6.44 4.71
CA ASP A 147 -8.28 7.76 4.10
C ASP A 147 -9.23 7.94 2.90
N ALA A 148 -9.72 6.85 2.33
CA ALA A 148 -10.70 6.88 1.25
C ALA A 148 -12.13 7.21 1.70
N PHE A 149 -12.46 7.19 3.00
CA PHE A 149 -13.80 7.52 3.50
C PHE A 149 -14.24 8.95 3.15
N THR A 150 -13.28 9.88 3.09
CA THR A 150 -13.58 11.27 2.77
C THR A 150 -12.84 11.68 1.49
N ASN A 151 -13.42 12.64 0.75
CA ASN A 151 -12.77 13.20 -0.43
C ASN A 151 -11.53 14.02 -0.09
N LYS A 152 -11.45 14.58 1.13
CA LYS A 152 -10.41 15.54 1.56
C LYS A 152 -8.98 15.09 1.20
N VAL A 153 -8.63 13.82 1.45
CA VAL A 153 -7.26 13.33 1.22
C VAL A 153 -6.98 13.24 -0.28
N ALA A 154 -7.87 12.62 -1.04
CA ALA A 154 -7.72 12.49 -2.50
C ALA A 154 -7.70 13.86 -3.21
N ASP A 155 -8.63 14.77 -2.85
CA ASP A 155 -8.70 16.13 -3.39
C ASP A 155 -7.43 16.95 -3.08
N THR A 156 -6.85 16.73 -1.88
CA THR A 156 -5.58 17.40 -1.51
C THR A 156 -4.44 16.89 -2.38
N PHE A 157 -4.34 15.59 -2.63
CA PHE A 157 -3.32 15.04 -3.54
C PHE A 157 -3.51 15.56 -4.97
N LEU A 158 -4.74 15.58 -5.49
CA LEU A 158 -5.03 16.15 -6.79
C LEU A 158 -4.59 17.63 -6.87
N SER A 159 -4.95 18.44 -5.88
CA SER A 159 -4.59 19.87 -5.83
C SER A 159 -3.09 20.12 -5.80
N LYS A 160 -2.31 19.16 -5.30
CA LYS A 160 -0.84 19.17 -5.27
C LYS A 160 -0.20 18.52 -6.49
N GLY A 161 -1.01 18.17 -7.49
CA GLY A 161 -0.57 17.68 -8.78
C GLY A 161 -0.28 16.18 -8.82
N ALA A 162 -0.87 15.37 -7.94
CA ALA A 162 -0.85 13.91 -8.10
C ALA A 162 -1.52 13.52 -9.41
N GLU A 163 -0.96 12.50 -10.07
CA GLU A 163 -1.42 11.95 -11.34
C GLU A 163 -1.98 10.52 -11.16
N ILE A 164 -1.53 9.83 -10.12
CA ILE A 164 -1.94 8.47 -9.75
C ILE A 164 -2.15 8.44 -8.24
N LEU A 165 -3.14 7.67 -7.80
CA LEU A 165 -3.33 7.33 -6.40
C LEU A 165 -2.96 5.86 -6.18
N VAL A 166 -2.29 5.56 -5.05
CA VAL A 166 -2.09 4.20 -4.55
C VAL A 166 -2.79 4.05 -3.21
N GLY A 167 -3.42 2.89 -2.98
CA GLY A 167 -4.24 2.60 -1.80
C GLY A 167 -3.76 1.37 -1.03
N PRO A 168 -2.65 1.44 -0.28
CA PRO A 168 -2.30 0.39 0.68
C PRO A 168 -3.43 0.22 1.68
N SER A 169 -4.01 -0.99 1.76
CA SER A 169 -5.24 -1.22 2.52
C SER A 169 -5.21 -2.52 3.31
N SER A 170 -5.96 -2.52 4.40
CA SER A 170 -6.37 -3.69 5.18
C SER A 170 -7.87 -3.55 5.43
N TRP A 171 -8.67 -3.67 4.35
CA TRP A 171 -10.09 -3.32 4.37
C TRP A 171 -10.92 -4.42 3.71
N GLY A 172 -11.45 -5.28 4.55
CA GLY A 172 -12.33 -6.38 4.14
C GLY A 172 -13.81 -6.00 4.19
N PRO A 173 -14.67 -6.79 3.53
CA PRO A 173 -16.12 -6.59 3.58
C PRO A 173 -16.65 -6.77 5.01
N GLY A 174 -17.75 -6.09 5.35
CA GLY A 174 -18.39 -6.11 6.65
C GLY A 174 -19.17 -4.83 6.92
N LEU A 175 -19.61 -4.62 8.15
CA LEU A 175 -20.42 -3.46 8.53
C LEU A 175 -19.72 -2.12 8.21
N HIS A 176 -18.39 -2.08 8.30
CA HIS A 176 -17.55 -0.93 7.99
C HIS A 176 -16.62 -1.23 6.80
N GLY A 177 -16.95 -2.22 6.00
CA GLY A 177 -16.20 -2.58 4.80
C GLY A 177 -16.35 -1.55 3.68
N PRO A 178 -15.52 -1.68 2.62
CA PRO A 178 -15.59 -0.78 1.48
C PRO A 178 -16.95 -0.90 0.79
N ASN A 179 -17.58 0.25 0.51
CA ASN A 179 -18.89 0.36 -0.12
C ASN A 179 -18.88 1.39 -1.26
N GLY A 180 -17.85 1.33 -2.11
CA GLY A 180 -17.69 2.22 -3.24
C GLY A 180 -16.85 3.47 -2.96
N GLU A 181 -16.22 3.58 -1.79
CA GLU A 181 -15.40 4.74 -1.41
C GLU A 181 -14.22 4.92 -2.37
N TRP A 182 -13.52 3.84 -2.73
CA TRP A 182 -12.40 3.89 -3.66
C TRP A 182 -12.85 4.33 -5.05
N GLU A 183 -13.96 3.77 -5.55
CA GLU A 183 -14.58 4.15 -6.83
C GLU A 183 -14.95 5.64 -6.81
N GLN A 184 -15.55 6.10 -5.71
CA GLN A 184 -15.94 7.50 -5.55
C GLN A 184 -14.74 8.43 -5.60
N ARG A 185 -13.59 8.09 -4.97
CA ARG A 185 -12.36 8.91 -5.04
C ARG A 185 -11.84 9.05 -6.47
N THR A 186 -12.00 7.99 -7.30
CA THR A 186 -11.59 8.09 -8.71
C THR A 186 -12.57 8.91 -9.55
N ILE A 187 -13.85 8.99 -9.17
CA ILE A 187 -14.83 9.89 -9.79
C ILE A 187 -14.52 11.35 -9.42
N ASP A 188 -14.33 11.62 -8.12
CA ASP A 188 -14.11 12.95 -7.60
C ASP A 188 -12.84 13.60 -8.18
N THR A 189 -11.78 12.83 -8.31
CA THR A 189 -10.46 13.34 -8.73
C THR A 189 -10.15 13.14 -10.21
N GLY A 190 -10.80 12.18 -10.87
CA GLY A 190 -10.43 11.73 -12.23
C GLY A 190 -9.13 10.89 -12.25
N LEU A 191 -8.48 10.69 -11.11
CA LEU A 191 -7.22 9.95 -11.01
C LEU A 191 -7.48 8.44 -10.96
N PRO A 192 -6.60 7.59 -11.56
CA PRO A 192 -6.63 6.16 -11.31
C PRO A 192 -6.19 5.86 -9.88
N LEU A 193 -6.72 4.78 -9.31
CA LEU A 193 -6.38 4.29 -7.98
C LEU A 193 -5.99 2.80 -8.04
N PHE A 194 -4.82 2.47 -7.50
CA PHE A 194 -4.31 1.10 -7.38
C PHE A 194 -4.37 0.68 -5.92
N VAL A 195 -5.35 -0.16 -5.57
CA VAL A 195 -5.57 -0.65 -4.21
C VAL A 195 -4.81 -1.96 -4.01
N CYS A 196 -3.87 -1.96 -3.07
CA CYS A 196 -3.20 -3.17 -2.59
C CYS A 196 -3.78 -3.58 -1.25
N ASN A 197 -4.60 -4.60 -1.24
CA ASN A 197 -5.22 -5.14 -0.04
C ASN A 197 -4.51 -6.42 0.42
N ARG A 198 -4.83 -6.89 1.61
CA ARG A 198 -4.31 -8.13 2.21
C ARG A 198 -5.33 -9.25 2.19
N THR A 199 -4.87 -10.48 2.45
CA THR A 199 -5.72 -11.60 2.83
C THR A 199 -5.32 -12.12 4.20
N VAL A 200 -6.27 -12.63 4.98
CA VAL A 200 -6.06 -13.44 6.18
C VAL A 200 -7.43 -13.68 6.85
N GLU A 201 -7.51 -14.73 7.67
CA GLU A 201 -8.52 -14.80 8.72
C GLU A 201 -7.89 -14.25 10.01
N ASP A 202 -8.45 -13.19 10.54
CA ASP A 202 -8.11 -12.65 11.86
C ASP A 202 -9.33 -12.81 12.79
N GLU A 203 -9.13 -12.87 14.11
CA GLU A 203 -10.18 -13.22 15.09
C GLU A 203 -11.46 -12.39 14.98
N SER A 204 -11.35 -11.16 14.47
CA SER A 204 -12.49 -10.22 14.38
C SER A 204 -12.87 -9.82 12.96
N VAL A 205 -12.01 -10.08 11.95
CA VAL A 205 -12.25 -9.67 10.57
C VAL A 205 -11.71 -10.72 9.60
N THR A 206 -12.55 -11.14 8.66
CA THR A 206 -12.15 -12.02 7.56
C THR A 206 -11.75 -11.19 6.34
N PHE A 207 -10.51 -11.31 5.89
CA PHE A 207 -10.01 -10.63 4.69
C PHE A 207 -9.99 -11.54 3.44
N TRP A 208 -10.54 -12.74 3.48
CA TRP A 208 -10.58 -13.66 2.32
C TRP A 208 -11.35 -13.09 1.12
N GLU A 209 -12.31 -12.22 1.42
CA GLU A 209 -13.09 -11.50 0.42
C GLU A 209 -12.58 -10.08 0.14
N ALA A 210 -11.47 -9.68 0.77
CA ALA A 210 -10.88 -8.38 0.54
C ALA A 210 -10.23 -8.33 -0.84
N GLU A 211 -10.50 -7.26 -1.59
CA GLU A 211 -10.07 -7.15 -2.98
C GLU A 211 -8.89 -6.21 -3.13
N SER A 212 -7.89 -6.63 -3.93
CA SER A 212 -6.92 -5.72 -4.56
C SER A 212 -7.46 -5.29 -5.92
N LEU A 213 -7.38 -4.00 -6.24
CA LEU A 213 -8.13 -3.40 -7.33
C LEU A 213 -7.28 -2.44 -8.18
N VAL A 214 -7.63 -2.35 -9.46
CA VAL A 214 -7.28 -1.22 -10.33
C VAL A 214 -8.58 -0.51 -10.68
N ILE A 215 -8.68 0.78 -10.35
CA ILE A 215 -9.92 1.56 -10.49
C ILE A 215 -9.64 2.84 -11.26
N LYS A 216 -10.54 3.20 -12.16
CA LYS A 216 -10.53 4.50 -12.85
C LYS A 216 -11.95 4.92 -13.17
N ASN A 217 -12.27 6.22 -12.98
CA ASN A 217 -13.57 6.81 -13.29
C ASN A 217 -14.76 6.02 -12.71
N GLY A 218 -14.63 5.57 -11.44
CA GLY A 218 -15.65 4.79 -10.75
C GLY A 218 -15.79 3.34 -11.20
N LYS A 219 -14.93 2.84 -12.09
CA LYS A 219 -14.99 1.48 -12.60
C LYS A 219 -13.84 0.64 -12.10
N ARG A 220 -14.12 -0.54 -11.58
CA ARG A 220 -13.13 -1.58 -11.31
C ARG A 220 -12.68 -2.17 -12.63
N LEU A 221 -11.45 -1.87 -13.02
CA LEU A 221 -10.85 -2.39 -14.26
C LEU A 221 -10.25 -3.77 -14.03
N LEU A 222 -9.59 -3.98 -12.87
CA LEU A 222 -9.12 -5.28 -12.40
C LEU A 222 -9.51 -5.47 -10.94
N SER A 223 -9.78 -6.73 -10.56
CA SER A 223 -10.11 -7.14 -9.20
C SER A 223 -9.54 -8.52 -8.91
N HIS A 224 -8.98 -8.71 -7.72
CA HIS A 224 -8.51 -10.01 -7.24
C HIS A 224 -8.75 -10.15 -5.75
N LYS A 225 -9.25 -11.32 -5.35
CA LYS A 225 -9.35 -11.79 -3.96
C LYS A 225 -8.82 -13.22 -3.85
N SER A 226 -8.23 -13.56 -2.73
CA SER A 226 -7.64 -14.88 -2.51
C SER A 226 -7.51 -15.17 -1.03
N VAL A 227 -7.56 -16.45 -0.66
CA VAL A 227 -7.21 -16.94 0.69
C VAL A 227 -5.70 -17.14 0.86
N HIS A 228 -4.93 -17.02 -0.21
CA HIS A 228 -3.48 -17.19 -0.22
C HIS A 228 -2.80 -15.90 -0.63
N SER A 229 -1.56 -15.71 -0.18
CA SER A 229 -0.71 -14.64 -0.67
C SER A 229 -0.49 -14.75 -2.17
N ALA A 230 -0.54 -13.62 -2.87
CA ALA A 230 -0.32 -13.54 -4.30
C ALA A 230 0.41 -12.24 -4.69
N ILE A 231 1.19 -12.35 -5.76
CA ILE A 231 1.75 -11.21 -6.48
C ILE A 231 0.85 -10.97 -7.70
N LEU A 232 0.26 -9.77 -7.79
CA LEU A 232 -0.65 -9.37 -8.84
C LEU A 232 0.03 -8.32 -9.71
N THR A 233 0.39 -8.68 -10.95
CA THR A 233 1.06 -7.72 -11.84
C THR A 233 0.14 -7.26 -12.96
N PHE A 234 0.29 -5.99 -13.35
CA PHE A 234 -0.42 -5.39 -14.46
C PHE A 234 0.39 -4.27 -15.10
N ASP A 235 0.02 -3.88 -16.29
CA ASP A 235 0.65 -2.84 -17.08
C ASP A 235 -0.28 -1.64 -17.25
N TRP A 236 0.28 -0.44 -17.09
CA TRP A 236 -0.39 0.84 -17.18
C TRP A 236 0.28 1.74 -18.23
N ASP A 237 -0.52 2.39 -19.07
CA ASP A 237 -0.04 3.41 -20.01
C ASP A 237 -0.08 4.78 -19.32
N LEU A 238 1.10 5.34 -19.08
CA LEU A 238 1.26 6.65 -18.44
C LEU A 238 0.95 7.84 -19.36
N GLU A 239 0.95 7.67 -20.67
CA GLU A 239 0.63 8.76 -21.61
C GLU A 239 -0.89 8.96 -21.70
N ASN A 240 -1.63 7.85 -21.78
CA ASN A 240 -3.10 7.88 -21.90
C ASN A 240 -3.79 7.67 -20.55
N MET A 241 -3.04 7.36 -19.51
CA MET A 241 -3.55 6.99 -18.18
C MET A 241 -4.58 5.86 -18.27
N GLU A 242 -4.25 4.78 -18.98
CA GLU A 242 -5.14 3.65 -19.23
C GLU A 242 -4.49 2.31 -18.88
N LEU A 243 -5.36 1.35 -18.55
CA LEU A 243 -4.96 -0.03 -18.31
C LEU A 243 -4.58 -0.69 -19.66
N ILE A 244 -3.41 -1.35 -19.70
CA ILE A 244 -2.95 -2.14 -20.86
C ILE A 244 -3.35 -3.60 -20.71
N SER A 245 -3.20 -4.15 -19.50
CA SER A 245 -3.52 -5.54 -19.19
C SER A 245 -5.02 -5.81 -19.28
N SER A 246 -5.40 -6.98 -19.79
CA SER A 246 -6.80 -7.45 -19.76
C SER A 246 -7.19 -8.04 -18.41
N ASP A 247 -6.19 -8.49 -17.62
CA ASP A 247 -6.36 -9.15 -16.32
C ASP A 247 -5.09 -8.98 -15.48
N PHE A 248 -5.13 -9.31 -14.19
CA PHE A 248 -3.91 -9.49 -13.40
C PHE A 248 -3.14 -10.75 -13.85
N GLU A 249 -1.83 -10.62 -14.01
CA GLU A 249 -0.96 -11.79 -13.99
C GLU A 249 -0.76 -12.19 -12.52
N VAL A 250 -1.29 -13.34 -12.11
CA VAL A 250 -1.31 -13.81 -10.72
C VAL A 250 -0.22 -14.85 -10.50
N GLN A 251 0.60 -14.65 -9.46
CA GLN A 251 1.55 -15.63 -8.94
C GLN A 251 1.26 -15.89 -7.47
N CYS A 252 0.83 -17.09 -7.10
CA CYS A 252 0.67 -17.50 -5.71
C CYS A 252 2.04 -17.63 -5.02
N LEU A 253 2.07 -17.35 -3.70
CA LEU A 253 3.22 -17.48 -2.81
C LEU A 253 3.03 -18.65 -1.85
#